data_fb5eef87e3c51ba976e66d846cf05a64
#
_entry.id   fb5eef87e3c51ba976e66d846cf05a64
#
_cell.length_a   1.000
_cell.length_b   1.000
_cell.length_c   1.000
_cell.angle_alpha   90.00
_cell.angle_beta   90.00
_cell.angle_gamma   90.00
#
_symmetry.space_group_name_H-M   'P 1'
#
loop_
_entity.id
_entity.type
_entity.pdbx_description
1 polymer ?
#
loop_
_entity_poly.entity_id
_entity_poly.type
_entity_poly.pdbx_seq_one_letter_code
_entity_poly.pdbx_strand_id
1 'polypeptide(L)'
;KPLFEKEVHRMSVKNELLKMIDERYQKFSKGQKKLADFIREDYDKAAFLTAAKMGEEVGVSESTVVRFATALGYDGYPEFQKALGELVRMKLNSIQRMEVTYGRISQGEILASVLHSDIEKIKLTMEAIDHEAFEMAVDTILKAKRIYVIGIRSCSPLASFLSFYLNLICENVTAVNTNSSSEIFEQLIRVSEDDVVIGISFPRYSMRTLKALEFASNRKATVITLTDSVHSPMTLYSSCNLIARSDMASIVDSLVAPLSVINALVVALCMKKQKEVITTLEALEDKGGKSKFDD
;
A
#
# COMPACT_ATOMS: atom_id res chain seq x y z
N LYS A 1 24.90 -13.39 -5.83
CA LYS A 1 23.42 -13.60 -5.86
C LYS A 1 22.78 -13.70 -4.46
N PRO A 2 23.35 -14.37 -3.43
CA PRO A 2 22.70 -14.42 -2.10
C PRO A 2 22.88 -13.16 -1.26
N LEU A 3 23.84 -12.29 -1.56
CA LEU A 3 24.06 -11.02 -0.83
C LEU A 3 23.00 -9.97 -1.17
N PHE A 4 22.60 -9.88 -2.42
CA PHE A 4 21.59 -8.93 -2.90
C PHE A 4 20.18 -9.26 -2.35
N GLU A 5 19.83 -10.55 -2.29
CA GLU A 5 18.56 -10.99 -1.66
C GLU A 5 18.53 -10.72 -0.15
N LYS A 6 19.67 -10.81 0.52
CA LYS A 6 19.82 -10.44 1.94
C LYS A 6 19.78 -8.92 2.16
N GLU A 7 20.30 -8.11 1.24
CA GLU A 7 20.27 -6.65 1.34
C GLU A 7 18.90 -6.07 1.03
N VAL A 8 18.21 -6.56 0.02
CA VAL A 8 16.83 -6.15 -0.29
C VAL A 8 15.85 -6.60 0.80
N HIS A 9 16.08 -7.77 1.40
CA HIS A 9 15.31 -8.21 2.57
C HIS A 9 15.65 -7.41 3.85
N ARG A 10 16.83 -6.81 3.92
CA ARG A 10 17.23 -5.84 4.97
C ARG A 10 16.67 -4.43 4.75
N MET A 11 16.34 -4.03 3.52
CA MET A 11 15.86 -2.68 3.17
C MET A 11 14.33 -2.50 3.26
N SER A 12 13.56 -3.54 3.59
CA SER A 12 12.15 -3.42 3.95
C SER A 12 12.00 -2.59 5.23
N VAL A 13 10.96 -1.79 5.35
CA VAL A 13 10.50 -0.88 6.45
C VAL A 13 10.89 -1.29 7.90
N LYS A 14 11.30 -2.55 8.13
CA LYS A 14 12.05 -3.02 9.31
C LYS A 14 13.18 -2.06 9.67
N ASN A 15 13.65 -1.29 8.67
CA ASN A 15 14.88 -0.58 8.78
C ASN A 15 14.72 0.85 9.28
N GLU A 16 13.60 1.54 9.04
CA GLU A 16 13.59 2.97 9.31
C GLU A 16 13.44 3.27 10.80
N LEU A 17 12.41 2.72 11.46
CA LEU A 17 12.23 2.92 12.90
C LEU A 17 13.36 2.28 13.73
N LEU A 18 13.67 1.00 13.47
CA LEU A 18 14.76 0.33 14.18
C LEU A 18 16.12 0.92 13.80
N LYS A 19 16.30 1.35 12.55
CA LYS A 19 17.49 2.07 12.11
C LYS A 19 17.62 3.44 12.75
N MET A 20 16.52 4.21 12.86
CA MET A 20 16.51 5.47 13.61
C MET A 20 16.86 5.25 15.09
N ILE A 21 16.36 4.18 15.69
CA ILE A 21 16.73 3.80 17.06
C ILE A 21 18.24 3.49 17.14
N ASP A 22 18.77 2.72 16.19
CA ASP A 22 20.19 2.35 16.15
C ASP A 22 21.11 3.55 15.94
N GLU A 23 20.80 4.42 15.01
CA GLU A 23 21.56 5.63 14.68
C GLU A 23 21.60 6.63 15.85
N ARG A 24 20.50 6.70 16.62
CA ARG A 24 20.39 7.62 17.76
C ARG A 24 20.74 7.00 19.11
N TYR A 25 21.00 5.68 19.17
CA TYR A 25 21.18 4.93 20.41
C TYR A 25 22.24 5.53 21.33
N GLN A 26 23.37 5.97 20.78
CA GLN A 26 24.47 6.55 21.57
C GLN A 26 24.07 7.87 22.24
N LYS A 27 23.11 8.61 21.66
CA LYS A 27 22.64 9.90 22.17
C LYS A 27 21.53 9.75 23.22
N PHE A 28 20.98 8.54 23.40
CA PHE A 28 19.90 8.29 24.34
C PHE A 28 20.37 8.32 25.79
N SER A 29 19.53 8.89 26.65
CA SER A 29 19.68 8.78 28.11
C SER A 29 19.58 7.32 28.57
N LYS A 30 19.97 7.01 29.80
CA LYS A 30 19.90 5.65 30.37
C LYS A 30 18.46 5.06 30.30
N GLY A 31 17.43 5.88 30.56
CA GLY A 31 16.04 5.43 30.45
C GLY A 31 15.59 5.20 29.00
N GLN A 32 16.03 6.08 28.08
CA GLN A 32 15.73 5.91 26.66
C GLN A 32 16.44 4.71 26.03
N LYS A 33 17.65 4.37 26.49
CA LYS A 33 18.35 3.14 26.08
C LYS A 33 17.57 1.90 26.46
N LYS A 34 17.02 1.84 27.69
CA LYS A 34 16.16 0.73 28.11
C LYS A 34 14.93 0.57 27.20
N LEU A 35 14.29 1.70 26.82
CA LEU A 35 13.17 1.69 25.88
C LEU A 35 13.59 1.19 24.49
N ALA A 36 14.74 1.64 24.00
CA ALA A 36 15.29 1.20 22.72
C ALA A 36 15.59 -0.29 22.72
N ASP A 37 16.18 -0.83 23.79
CA ASP A 37 16.48 -2.25 23.92
C ASP A 37 15.19 -3.08 24.00
N PHE A 38 14.22 -2.67 24.82
CA PHE A 38 12.91 -3.31 24.90
C PHE A 38 12.19 -3.37 23.56
N ILE A 39 12.19 -2.25 22.80
CA ILE A 39 11.56 -2.21 21.48
C ILE A 39 12.30 -3.09 20.47
N ARG A 40 13.62 -3.24 20.57
CA ARG A 40 14.38 -4.14 19.70
C ARG A 40 14.06 -5.61 19.94
N GLU A 41 13.87 -5.98 21.21
CA GLU A 41 13.59 -7.34 21.63
C GLU A 41 12.13 -7.70 21.45
N ASP A 42 11.20 -6.84 21.92
CA ASP A 42 9.78 -7.11 22.06
C ASP A 42 8.89 -6.02 21.41
N TYR A 43 9.27 -5.57 20.17
CA TYR A 43 8.49 -4.55 19.47
C TYR A 43 7.01 -4.93 19.28
N ASP A 44 6.71 -6.23 19.22
CA ASP A 44 5.34 -6.76 19.11
C ASP A 44 4.51 -6.38 20.34
N LYS A 45 5.08 -6.55 21.53
CA LYS A 45 4.48 -6.13 22.79
C LYS A 45 4.44 -4.61 22.90
N ALA A 46 5.53 -3.94 22.54
CA ALA A 46 5.67 -2.48 22.61
C ALA A 46 4.57 -1.74 21.85
N ALA A 47 4.20 -2.21 20.67
CA ALA A 47 3.19 -1.58 19.81
C ALA A 47 1.78 -1.50 20.44
N PHE A 48 1.48 -2.35 21.41
CA PHE A 48 0.16 -2.41 22.04
C PHE A 48 0.11 -1.76 23.43
N LEU A 49 1.24 -1.31 23.96
CA LEU A 49 1.32 -0.65 25.26
C LEU A 49 0.96 0.83 25.13
N THR A 50 0.27 1.38 26.13
CA THR A 50 0.18 2.83 26.32
C THR A 50 1.52 3.37 26.84
N ALA A 51 1.75 4.69 26.75
CA ALA A 51 2.98 5.30 27.27
C ALA A 51 3.21 4.95 28.76
N ALA A 52 2.14 5.00 29.57
CA ALA A 52 2.19 4.62 30.97
C ALA A 52 2.58 3.16 31.16
N LYS A 53 1.91 2.23 30.48
CA LYS A 53 2.21 0.80 30.57
C LYS A 53 3.59 0.44 30.03
N MET A 54 4.06 1.09 28.99
CA MET A 54 5.42 0.92 28.48
C MET A 54 6.45 1.41 29.52
N GLY A 55 6.15 2.53 30.19
CA GLY A 55 6.97 3.04 31.28
C GLY A 55 7.08 2.06 32.43
N GLU A 56 5.95 1.47 32.87
CA GLU A 56 5.91 0.43 33.91
C GLU A 56 6.72 -0.82 33.50
N GLU A 57 6.53 -1.32 32.29
CA GLU A 57 7.18 -2.53 31.78
C GLU A 57 8.71 -2.38 31.73
N VAL A 58 9.22 -1.21 31.31
CA VAL A 58 10.64 -0.94 31.13
C VAL A 58 11.29 -0.34 32.38
N GLY A 59 10.47 0.04 33.39
CA GLY A 59 10.95 0.68 34.62
C GLY A 59 11.45 2.11 34.39
N VAL A 60 10.66 2.92 33.64
CA VAL A 60 10.89 4.34 33.39
C VAL A 60 9.59 5.14 33.55
N SER A 61 9.68 6.45 33.71
CA SER A 61 8.46 7.29 33.78
C SER A 61 7.79 7.42 32.40
N GLU A 62 6.48 7.61 32.38
CA GLU A 62 5.70 7.90 31.19
C GLU A 62 6.28 9.10 30.40
N SER A 63 6.70 10.16 31.11
CA SER A 63 7.35 11.30 30.48
C SER A 63 8.67 10.96 29.77
N THR A 64 9.35 9.90 30.20
CA THR A 64 10.54 9.39 29.52
C THR A 64 10.16 8.68 28.22
N VAL A 65 9.05 7.95 28.20
CA VAL A 65 8.49 7.30 27.00
C VAL A 65 8.10 8.35 25.98
N VAL A 66 7.36 9.40 26.39
CA VAL A 66 6.99 10.50 25.48
C VAL A 66 8.20 11.21 24.91
N ARG A 67 9.18 11.53 25.74
CA ARG A 67 10.46 12.16 25.30
C ARG A 67 11.27 11.25 24.38
N PHE A 68 11.18 9.95 24.54
CA PHE A 68 11.82 9.01 23.62
C PHE A 68 11.18 9.06 22.22
N ALA A 69 9.86 9.10 22.13
CA ALA A 69 9.15 9.28 20.86
C ALA A 69 9.57 10.59 20.17
N THR A 70 9.59 11.71 20.91
CA THR A 70 10.05 13.00 20.39
C THR A 70 11.52 12.99 19.98
N ALA A 71 12.38 12.31 20.74
CA ALA A 71 13.79 12.14 20.38
C ALA A 71 13.98 11.33 19.08
N LEU A 72 13.03 10.52 18.69
CA LEU A 72 12.98 9.80 17.41
C LEU A 72 12.36 10.64 16.28
N GLY A 73 11.81 11.84 16.59
CA GLY A 73 11.28 12.75 15.58
C GLY A 73 9.74 12.67 15.41
N TYR A 74 9.05 11.97 16.29
CA TYR A 74 7.58 11.92 16.30
C TYR A 74 7.00 13.05 17.14
N ASP A 75 5.81 13.53 16.78
CA ASP A 75 5.11 14.60 17.52
C ASP A 75 4.63 14.17 18.92
N GLY A 76 4.77 12.90 19.24
CA GLY A 76 4.46 12.35 20.55
C GLY A 76 4.34 10.84 20.53
N TYR A 77 3.94 10.30 21.69
CA TYR A 77 3.79 8.83 21.82
C TYR A 77 2.70 8.22 20.92
N PRO A 78 1.54 8.86 20.67
CA PRO A 78 0.51 8.27 19.81
C PRO A 78 1.00 8.04 18.36
N GLU A 79 1.74 8.97 17.81
CA GLU A 79 2.32 8.83 16.47
C GLU A 79 3.40 7.75 16.44
N PHE A 80 4.27 7.71 17.43
CA PHE A 80 5.28 6.67 17.60
C PHE A 80 4.66 5.28 17.77
N GLN A 81 3.58 5.17 18.57
CA GLN A 81 2.85 3.92 18.76
C GLN A 81 2.23 3.42 17.44
N LYS A 82 1.72 4.36 16.62
CA LYS A 82 1.22 4.04 15.28
C LYS A 82 2.32 3.47 14.39
N ALA A 83 3.50 4.08 14.38
CA ALA A 83 4.66 3.58 13.61
C ALA A 83 5.12 2.19 14.10
N LEU A 84 5.14 1.95 15.42
CA LEU A 84 5.37 0.61 15.99
C LEU A 84 4.30 -0.39 15.53
N GLY A 85 3.04 0.01 15.54
CA GLY A 85 1.92 -0.80 15.08
C GLY A 85 2.04 -1.20 13.60
N GLU A 86 2.49 -0.29 12.76
CA GLU A 86 2.77 -0.57 11.34
C GLU A 86 3.93 -1.58 11.17
N LEU A 87 4.99 -1.45 11.97
CA LEU A 87 6.10 -2.40 11.99
C LEU A 87 5.64 -3.82 12.35
N VAL A 88 4.80 -3.94 13.39
CA VAL A 88 4.24 -5.22 13.84
C VAL A 88 3.34 -5.83 12.77
N ARG A 89 2.44 -5.02 12.19
CA ARG A 89 1.49 -5.48 11.16
C ARG A 89 2.19 -6.13 9.96
N MET A 90 3.35 -5.63 9.58
CA MET A 90 4.11 -6.21 8.46
C MET A 90 4.75 -7.55 8.79
N LYS A 91 5.02 -7.82 10.07
CA LYS A 91 5.68 -9.05 10.52
C LYS A 91 4.72 -10.14 10.98
N LEU A 92 3.51 -9.78 11.42
CA LEU A 92 2.53 -10.75 11.89
C LEU A 92 2.20 -11.77 10.80
N ASN A 93 2.33 -13.04 11.11
CA ASN A 93 1.78 -14.11 10.29
C ASN A 93 0.24 -14.12 10.40
N SER A 94 -0.43 -14.91 9.56
CA SER A 94 -1.90 -14.93 9.51
C SER A 94 -2.55 -15.36 10.83
N ILE A 95 -1.90 -16.23 11.60
CA ILE A 95 -2.40 -16.70 12.91
C ILE A 95 -2.35 -15.57 13.93
N GLN A 96 -1.20 -14.92 14.06
CA GLN A 96 -1.01 -13.77 14.95
C GLN A 96 -1.98 -12.62 14.64
N ARG A 97 -2.26 -12.38 13.36
CA ARG A 97 -3.25 -11.39 12.92
C ARG A 97 -4.66 -11.74 13.41
N MET A 98 -5.05 -13.00 13.35
CA MET A 98 -6.33 -13.47 13.90
C MET A 98 -6.38 -13.27 15.43
N GLU A 99 -5.34 -13.65 16.14
CA GLU A 99 -5.26 -13.51 17.61
C GLU A 99 -5.44 -12.05 18.05
N VAL A 100 -4.75 -11.12 17.39
CA VAL A 100 -4.90 -9.68 17.65
C VAL A 100 -6.33 -9.20 17.38
N THR A 101 -7.00 -9.74 16.36
CA THR A 101 -8.37 -9.37 16.03
C THR A 101 -9.37 -9.92 17.03
N TYR A 102 -9.23 -11.19 17.43
CA TYR A 102 -10.12 -11.83 18.41
C TYR A 102 -10.10 -11.13 19.77
N GLY A 103 -8.99 -10.52 20.17
CA GLY A 103 -8.89 -9.75 21.40
C GLY A 103 -9.51 -8.34 21.34
N ARG A 104 -9.91 -7.86 20.15
CA ARG A 104 -10.36 -6.47 19.93
C ARG A 104 -11.82 -6.31 19.54
N ILE A 105 -12.42 -7.30 18.90
CA ILE A 105 -13.76 -7.20 18.33
C ILE A 105 -14.66 -8.22 19.03
N SER A 106 -15.75 -7.74 19.64
CA SER A 106 -16.79 -8.64 20.14
C SER A 106 -17.53 -9.31 18.98
N GLN A 107 -17.86 -10.60 19.13
CA GLN A 107 -18.48 -11.37 18.03
C GLN A 107 -19.81 -10.77 17.52
N GLY A 108 -20.55 -10.04 18.36
CA GLY A 108 -21.83 -9.40 17.99
C GLY A 108 -21.70 -8.11 17.19
N GLU A 109 -20.48 -7.51 17.09
CA GLU A 109 -20.26 -6.19 16.51
C GLU A 109 -19.31 -6.19 15.31
N ILE A 110 -18.99 -7.36 14.77
CA ILE A 110 -17.98 -7.52 13.70
C ILE A 110 -18.32 -6.65 12.49
N LEU A 111 -19.56 -6.72 12.00
CA LEU A 111 -19.98 -5.96 10.80
C LEU A 111 -19.84 -4.47 11.01
N ALA A 112 -20.39 -3.94 12.11
CA ALA A 112 -20.32 -2.51 12.42
C ALA A 112 -18.87 -2.05 12.60
N SER A 113 -18.05 -2.83 13.30
CA SER A 113 -16.63 -2.53 13.54
C SER A 113 -15.84 -2.46 12.24
N VAL A 114 -16.02 -3.41 11.33
CA VAL A 114 -15.35 -3.42 10.02
C VAL A 114 -15.79 -2.22 9.18
N LEU A 115 -17.10 -1.96 9.07
CA LEU A 115 -17.61 -0.84 8.28
C LEU A 115 -17.15 0.52 8.82
N HIS A 116 -17.15 0.72 10.14
CA HIS A 116 -16.61 1.95 10.75
C HIS A 116 -15.11 2.10 10.46
N SER A 117 -14.34 1.02 10.59
CA SER A 117 -12.92 1.04 10.25
C SER A 117 -12.68 1.40 8.78
N ASP A 118 -13.49 0.90 7.87
CA ASP A 118 -13.39 1.21 6.44
C ASP A 118 -13.75 2.67 6.13
N ILE A 119 -14.80 3.21 6.77
CA ILE A 119 -15.15 4.63 6.69
C ILE A 119 -13.98 5.52 7.12
N GLU A 120 -13.34 5.19 8.24
CA GLU A 120 -12.18 5.95 8.73
C GLU A 120 -10.99 5.90 7.74
N LYS A 121 -10.75 4.76 7.09
CA LYS A 121 -9.69 4.66 6.06
C LYS A 121 -9.98 5.52 4.84
N ILE A 122 -11.24 5.58 4.40
CA ILE A 122 -11.65 6.46 3.31
C ILE A 122 -11.43 7.92 3.69
N LYS A 123 -11.85 8.34 4.90
CA LYS A 123 -11.65 9.72 5.38
C LYS A 123 -10.17 10.08 5.43
N LEU A 124 -9.35 9.25 6.09
CA LEU A 124 -7.91 9.47 6.19
C LEU A 124 -7.21 9.50 4.82
N THR A 125 -7.71 8.74 3.86
CA THR A 125 -7.19 8.77 2.48
C THR A 125 -7.58 10.08 1.80
N MET A 126 -8.83 10.52 1.94
CA MET A 126 -9.33 11.77 1.36
C MET A 126 -8.57 13.00 1.91
N GLU A 127 -8.20 12.99 3.19
CA GLU A 127 -7.45 14.07 3.84
C GLU A 127 -5.96 14.10 3.45
N ALA A 128 -5.39 12.93 3.11
CA ALA A 128 -3.95 12.77 2.89
C ALA A 128 -3.55 12.58 1.42
N ILE A 129 -4.51 12.41 0.51
CA ILE A 129 -4.21 12.16 -0.90
C ILE A 129 -3.62 13.41 -1.55
N ASP A 130 -2.54 13.22 -2.29
CA ASP A 130 -1.92 14.27 -3.09
C ASP A 130 -2.72 14.46 -4.39
N HIS A 131 -3.41 15.60 -4.49
CA HIS A 131 -4.22 15.94 -5.67
C HIS A 131 -3.37 16.19 -6.92
N GLU A 132 -2.14 16.73 -6.78
CA GLU A 132 -1.24 16.96 -7.92
C GLU A 132 -0.74 15.61 -8.46
N ALA A 133 -0.38 14.69 -7.58
CA ALA A 133 -0.01 13.33 -7.97
C ALA A 133 -1.19 12.59 -8.63
N PHE A 134 -2.42 12.80 -8.15
CA PHE A 134 -3.61 12.22 -8.77
C PHE A 134 -3.84 12.74 -10.19
N GLU A 135 -3.81 14.05 -10.42
CA GLU A 135 -3.94 14.64 -11.74
C GLU A 135 -2.79 14.23 -12.67
N MET A 136 -1.56 14.16 -12.15
CA MET A 136 -0.41 13.64 -12.89
C MET A 136 -0.63 12.19 -13.33
N ALA A 137 -1.18 11.34 -12.48
CA ALA A 137 -1.49 9.96 -12.83
C ALA A 137 -2.52 9.89 -13.96
N VAL A 138 -3.60 10.68 -13.88
CA VAL A 138 -4.64 10.78 -14.93
C VAL A 138 -4.02 11.19 -16.25
N ASP A 139 -3.26 12.28 -16.28
CA ASP A 139 -2.66 12.81 -17.51
C ASP A 139 -1.63 11.86 -18.12
N THR A 140 -0.88 11.17 -17.29
CA THR A 140 0.12 10.19 -17.71
C THR A 140 -0.54 8.96 -18.35
N ILE A 141 -1.61 8.43 -17.73
CA ILE A 141 -2.38 7.30 -18.27
C ILE A 141 -2.97 7.66 -19.63
N LEU A 142 -3.51 8.87 -19.80
CA LEU A 142 -4.13 9.31 -21.05
C LEU A 142 -3.14 9.46 -22.22
N LYS A 143 -1.86 9.72 -21.92
CA LYS A 143 -0.79 9.90 -22.92
C LYS A 143 -0.04 8.60 -23.22
N ALA A 144 -0.26 7.55 -22.42
CA ALA A 144 0.46 6.30 -22.55
C ALA A 144 0.14 5.57 -23.86
N LYS A 145 1.16 5.03 -24.50
CA LYS A 145 1.02 4.16 -25.68
C LYS A 145 0.52 2.76 -25.28
N ARG A 146 0.97 2.26 -24.15
CA ARG A 146 0.54 0.98 -23.55
C ARG A 146 0.48 1.15 -22.04
N ILE A 147 -0.47 0.50 -21.42
CA ILE A 147 -0.69 0.53 -19.98
C ILE A 147 -0.59 -0.90 -19.46
N TYR A 148 0.27 -1.10 -18.48
CA TYR A 148 0.39 -2.38 -17.77
C TYR A 148 -0.07 -2.19 -16.33
N VAL A 149 -0.99 -3.02 -15.87
CA VAL A 149 -1.48 -2.98 -14.49
C VAL A 149 -1.06 -4.25 -13.78
N ILE A 150 -0.29 -4.12 -12.72
CA ILE A 150 0.21 -5.23 -11.93
C ILE A 150 -0.22 -5.14 -10.47
N GLY A 151 -0.89 -6.18 -10.00
CA GLY A 151 -1.21 -6.42 -8.59
C GLY A 151 -1.24 -7.91 -8.35
N ILE A 152 -0.55 -8.39 -7.31
CA ILE A 152 -0.36 -9.82 -7.06
C ILE A 152 -1.05 -10.21 -5.75
N ARG A 153 -1.53 -11.47 -5.66
CA ARG A 153 -2.24 -12.02 -4.49
C ARG A 153 -3.50 -11.21 -4.19
N SER A 154 -3.64 -10.66 -2.95
CA SER A 154 -4.80 -9.88 -2.53
C SER A 154 -5.00 -8.58 -3.33
N CYS A 155 -3.97 -8.07 -4.00
CA CYS A 155 -4.06 -6.90 -4.87
C CYS A 155 -4.47 -7.25 -6.32
N SER A 156 -4.47 -8.53 -6.72
CA SER A 156 -4.88 -8.95 -8.06
C SER A 156 -6.32 -8.54 -8.41
N PRO A 157 -7.32 -8.65 -7.52
CA PRO A 157 -8.67 -8.16 -7.80
C PRO A 157 -8.72 -6.66 -8.12
N LEU A 158 -7.92 -5.82 -7.43
CA LEU A 158 -7.84 -4.38 -7.71
C LEU A 158 -7.22 -4.12 -9.08
N ALA A 159 -6.15 -4.84 -9.43
CA ALA A 159 -5.50 -4.74 -10.73
C ALA A 159 -6.45 -5.16 -11.86
N SER A 160 -7.19 -6.26 -11.66
CA SER A 160 -8.19 -6.75 -12.63
C SER A 160 -9.34 -5.75 -12.80
N PHE A 161 -9.84 -5.19 -11.70
CA PHE A 161 -10.90 -4.19 -11.71
C PHE A 161 -10.46 -2.93 -12.47
N LEU A 162 -9.29 -2.39 -12.14
CA LEU A 162 -8.75 -1.22 -12.85
C LEU A 162 -8.53 -1.52 -14.33
N SER A 163 -7.93 -2.66 -14.66
CA SER A 163 -7.68 -3.05 -16.06
C SER A 163 -8.96 -3.20 -16.86
N PHE A 164 -10.02 -3.72 -16.24
CA PHE A 164 -11.33 -3.85 -16.89
C PHE A 164 -11.84 -2.48 -17.37
N TYR A 165 -11.87 -1.49 -16.48
CA TYR A 165 -12.33 -0.15 -16.84
C TYR A 165 -11.38 0.59 -17.77
N LEU A 166 -10.06 0.43 -17.58
CA LEU A 166 -9.08 1.04 -18.49
C LEU A 166 -9.22 0.51 -19.94
N ASN A 167 -9.58 -0.75 -20.14
CA ASN A 167 -9.84 -1.30 -21.47
C ASN A 167 -11.10 -0.71 -22.17
N LEU A 168 -12.01 -0.08 -21.41
CA LEU A 168 -13.14 0.67 -21.98
C LEU A 168 -12.75 2.11 -22.38
N ILE A 169 -11.67 2.63 -21.82
CA ILE A 169 -11.26 4.04 -21.91
C ILE A 169 -10.02 4.21 -22.82
N CYS A 170 -9.09 3.26 -22.72
CA CYS A 170 -7.78 3.31 -23.34
C CYS A 170 -7.55 2.09 -24.22
N GLU A 171 -6.78 2.29 -25.29
CA GLU A 171 -6.25 1.20 -26.11
C GLU A 171 -5.04 0.55 -25.41
N ASN A 172 -4.72 -0.70 -25.74
CA ASN A 172 -3.49 -1.38 -25.34
C ASN A 172 -3.26 -1.48 -23.81
N VAL A 173 -4.26 -1.91 -23.06
CA VAL A 173 -4.16 -2.19 -21.63
C VAL A 173 -3.88 -3.67 -21.40
N THR A 174 -2.86 -3.97 -20.60
CA THR A 174 -2.47 -5.33 -20.21
C THR A 174 -2.59 -5.52 -18.71
N ALA A 175 -3.47 -6.42 -18.28
CA ALA A 175 -3.52 -6.88 -16.90
C ALA A 175 -2.46 -7.95 -16.66
N VAL A 176 -1.48 -7.69 -15.81
CA VAL A 176 -0.43 -8.66 -15.46
C VAL A 176 -0.95 -9.54 -14.31
N ASN A 177 -1.74 -10.56 -14.66
CA ASN A 177 -2.49 -11.42 -13.73
C ASN A 177 -1.81 -12.79 -13.56
N THR A 178 -0.56 -12.81 -13.15
CA THR A 178 0.17 -14.05 -12.88
C THR A 178 0.99 -13.97 -11.60
N ASN A 179 1.19 -15.13 -10.97
CA ASN A 179 2.10 -15.28 -9.83
C ASN A 179 3.49 -15.82 -10.24
N SER A 180 3.69 -16.10 -11.52
CA SER A 180 4.98 -16.56 -12.06
C SER A 180 5.88 -15.36 -12.35
N SER A 181 7.09 -15.35 -11.77
CA SER A 181 8.06 -14.27 -12.03
C SER A 181 8.49 -14.21 -13.49
N SER A 182 8.65 -15.35 -14.16
CA SER A 182 9.02 -15.40 -15.58
C SER A 182 7.94 -14.78 -16.46
N GLU A 183 6.69 -15.17 -16.27
CA GLU A 183 5.55 -14.65 -17.03
C GLU A 183 5.34 -13.14 -16.83
N ILE A 184 5.59 -12.63 -15.62
CA ILE A 184 5.56 -11.17 -15.37
C ILE A 184 6.55 -10.46 -16.28
N PHE A 185 7.79 -10.94 -16.34
CA PHE A 185 8.84 -10.33 -17.17
C PHE A 185 8.59 -10.55 -18.67
N GLU A 186 8.04 -11.70 -19.08
CA GLU A 186 7.63 -11.94 -20.46
C GLU A 186 6.58 -10.92 -20.91
N GLN A 187 5.56 -10.64 -20.07
CA GLN A 187 4.55 -9.63 -20.38
C GLN A 187 5.11 -8.21 -20.40
N LEU A 188 6.12 -7.90 -19.59
CA LEU A 188 6.75 -6.58 -19.52
C LEU A 188 7.96 -6.42 -20.47
N ILE A 189 8.34 -7.45 -21.22
CA ILE A 189 9.58 -7.44 -22.01
C ILE A 189 9.66 -6.30 -23.04
N ARG A 190 8.52 -5.82 -23.52
CA ARG A 190 8.39 -4.74 -24.50
C ARG A 190 8.12 -3.36 -23.92
N VAL A 191 8.12 -3.25 -22.60
CA VAL A 191 7.92 -1.97 -21.89
C VAL A 191 8.99 -0.97 -22.33
N SER A 192 8.61 0.28 -22.58
CA SER A 192 9.46 1.37 -23.05
C SER A 192 9.08 2.70 -22.39
N GLU A 193 9.79 3.77 -22.75
CA GLU A 193 9.57 5.12 -22.23
C GLU A 193 8.20 5.73 -22.58
N ASP A 194 7.52 5.23 -23.63
CA ASP A 194 6.18 5.66 -24.03
C ASP A 194 5.06 4.98 -23.19
N ASP A 195 5.41 4.08 -22.30
CA ASP A 195 4.47 3.20 -21.60
C ASP A 195 4.31 3.60 -20.15
N VAL A 196 3.17 3.19 -19.58
CA VAL A 196 2.85 3.33 -18.15
C VAL A 196 2.73 1.98 -17.50
N VAL A 197 3.35 1.81 -16.33
CA VAL A 197 3.17 0.64 -15.48
C VAL A 197 2.56 1.05 -14.17
N ILE A 198 1.35 0.57 -13.88
CA ILE A 198 0.62 0.83 -12.64
C ILE A 198 0.82 -0.35 -11.70
N GLY A 199 1.52 -0.13 -10.59
CA GLY A 199 1.78 -1.13 -9.57
C GLY A 199 0.90 -0.97 -8.34
N ILE A 200 0.17 -2.02 -7.97
CA ILE A 200 -0.71 -2.05 -6.79
C ILE A 200 -0.15 -3.02 -5.77
N SER A 201 0.28 -2.51 -4.61
CA SER A 201 0.75 -3.37 -3.52
C SER A 201 0.68 -2.65 -2.18
N PHE A 202 0.22 -3.37 -1.16
CA PHE A 202 0.02 -2.91 0.21
C PHE A 202 0.88 -3.71 1.19
N PRO A 203 0.91 -3.40 2.49
CA PRO A 203 1.78 -4.05 3.49
C PRO A 203 1.84 -5.57 3.34
N ARG A 204 3.04 -6.13 3.58
CA ARG A 204 3.54 -7.43 3.11
C ARG A 204 3.79 -7.42 1.59
N TYR A 205 4.24 -6.24 1.13
CA TYR A 205 4.47 -5.92 -0.28
C TYR A 205 5.02 -7.08 -1.10
N SER A 206 4.51 -7.23 -2.32
CA SER A 206 4.96 -8.27 -3.23
C SER A 206 6.33 -7.94 -3.83
N MET A 207 7.34 -8.75 -3.53
CA MET A 207 8.66 -8.64 -4.15
C MET A 207 8.62 -8.81 -5.68
N ARG A 208 7.63 -9.56 -6.20
CA ARG A 208 7.47 -9.71 -7.66
C ARG A 208 6.96 -8.41 -8.27
N THR A 209 5.98 -7.76 -7.64
CA THR A 209 5.51 -6.43 -8.07
C THR A 209 6.66 -5.42 -8.00
N LEU A 210 7.42 -5.39 -6.91
CA LEU A 210 8.55 -4.47 -6.76
C LEU A 210 9.60 -4.65 -7.87
N LYS A 211 10.01 -5.91 -8.16
CA LYS A 211 10.95 -6.21 -9.26
C LYS A 211 10.40 -5.85 -10.64
N ALA A 212 9.10 -5.97 -10.85
CA ALA A 212 8.44 -5.56 -12.08
C ALA A 212 8.50 -4.03 -12.27
N LEU A 213 8.29 -3.26 -11.18
CA LEU A 213 8.42 -1.80 -11.22
C LEU A 213 9.86 -1.35 -11.42
N GLU A 214 10.82 -2.01 -10.76
CA GLU A 214 12.26 -1.79 -10.99
C GLU A 214 12.61 -2.01 -12.47
N PHE A 215 12.14 -3.11 -13.06
CA PHE A 215 12.37 -3.43 -14.46
C PHE A 215 11.77 -2.36 -15.40
N ALA A 216 10.55 -1.90 -15.13
CA ALA A 216 9.88 -0.87 -15.91
C ALA A 216 10.61 0.48 -15.79
N SER A 217 10.98 0.88 -14.57
CA SER A 217 11.72 2.11 -14.29
C SER A 217 13.09 2.11 -14.99
N ASN A 218 13.83 0.99 -14.97
CA ASN A 218 15.11 0.84 -15.68
C ASN A 218 14.96 0.96 -17.21
N ARG A 219 13.75 0.73 -17.75
CA ARG A 219 13.40 0.93 -19.16
C ARG A 219 12.79 2.30 -19.43
N LYS A 220 12.84 3.22 -18.46
CA LYS A 220 12.33 4.58 -18.50
C LYS A 220 10.81 4.70 -18.69
N ALA A 221 10.06 3.61 -18.50
CA ALA A 221 8.62 3.68 -18.46
C ALA A 221 8.17 4.52 -17.26
N THR A 222 7.06 5.23 -17.40
CA THR A 222 6.49 5.94 -16.27
C THR A 222 5.82 4.95 -15.33
N VAL A 223 6.22 4.97 -14.06
CA VAL A 223 5.69 4.07 -13.04
C VAL A 223 4.76 4.85 -12.11
N ILE A 224 3.52 4.41 -12.03
CA ILE A 224 2.52 4.89 -11.07
C ILE A 224 2.32 3.81 -10.01
N THR A 225 2.29 4.17 -8.74
CA THR A 225 2.00 3.22 -7.67
C THR A 225 0.75 3.58 -6.90
N LEU A 226 -0.03 2.55 -6.53
CA LEU A 226 -1.09 2.64 -5.55
C LEU A 226 -0.67 1.80 -4.34
N THR A 227 -0.42 2.49 -3.22
CA THR A 227 0.13 1.90 -1.99
C THR A 227 -0.36 2.66 -0.75
N ASP A 228 0.04 2.23 0.45
CA ASP A 228 -0.49 2.75 1.72
C ASP A 228 0.29 3.93 2.31
N SER A 229 1.55 4.11 1.90
CA SER A 229 2.47 5.08 2.51
C SER A 229 3.51 5.59 1.53
N VAL A 230 3.95 6.83 1.72
CA VAL A 230 5.11 7.40 1.01
C VAL A 230 6.42 6.67 1.34
N HIS A 231 6.46 5.93 2.44
CA HIS A 231 7.58 5.09 2.85
C HIS A 231 7.49 3.64 2.33
N SER A 232 6.49 3.33 1.53
CA SER A 232 6.37 2.03 0.86
C SER A 232 7.57 1.76 -0.04
N PRO A 233 8.12 0.53 -0.09
CA PRO A 233 9.19 0.20 -1.03
C PRO A 233 8.79 0.37 -2.50
N MET A 234 7.48 0.44 -2.76
CA MET A 234 6.95 0.68 -4.11
C MET A 234 7.35 2.05 -4.64
N THR A 235 7.49 3.05 -3.76
CA THR A 235 7.82 4.44 -4.15
C THR A 235 9.26 4.61 -4.66
N LEU A 236 10.13 3.64 -4.41
CA LEU A 236 11.53 3.67 -4.86
C LEU A 236 11.69 3.73 -6.40
N TYR A 237 10.73 3.19 -7.13
CA TYR A 237 10.79 3.07 -8.58
C TYR A 237 9.70 3.85 -9.29
N SER A 238 8.88 4.59 -8.55
CA SER A 238 7.73 5.31 -9.11
C SER A 238 8.02 6.76 -9.38
N SER A 239 7.36 7.26 -10.43
CA SER A 239 7.31 8.69 -10.77
C SER A 239 6.13 9.39 -10.12
N CYS A 240 5.08 8.63 -9.76
CA CYS A 240 3.85 9.13 -9.19
C CYS A 240 3.27 8.12 -8.18
N ASN A 241 2.89 8.60 -7.00
CA ASN A 241 2.40 7.76 -5.92
C ASN A 241 0.99 8.16 -5.50
N LEU A 242 0.05 7.24 -5.65
CA LEU A 242 -1.30 7.36 -5.11
C LEU A 242 -1.34 6.64 -3.75
N ILE A 243 -1.49 7.43 -2.70
CA ILE A 243 -1.46 6.89 -1.33
C ILE A 243 -2.89 6.69 -0.84
N ALA A 244 -3.22 5.44 -0.50
CA ALA A 244 -4.51 5.05 0.04
C ALA A 244 -4.35 4.20 1.30
N ARG A 245 -5.05 4.52 2.36
CA ARG A 245 -4.94 3.80 3.63
C ARG A 245 -5.45 2.36 3.51
N SER A 246 -4.62 1.43 3.92
CA SER A 246 -4.93 0.01 3.96
C SER A 246 -4.43 -0.56 5.28
N ASP A 247 -5.34 -0.88 6.16
CA ASP A 247 -5.02 -1.43 7.47
C ASP A 247 -5.55 -2.85 7.62
N MET A 248 -4.90 -3.60 8.52
CA MET A 248 -5.29 -4.94 8.88
C MET A 248 -6.65 -4.96 9.59
N ALA A 249 -7.66 -5.57 8.99
CA ALA A 249 -8.92 -5.88 9.67
C ALA A 249 -8.86 -7.23 10.43
N SER A 250 -8.13 -8.20 9.90
CA SER A 250 -7.83 -9.51 10.50
C SER A 250 -6.74 -10.20 9.67
N ILE A 251 -6.99 -11.38 9.11
CA ILE A 251 -6.19 -11.98 8.04
C ILE A 251 -6.27 -11.15 6.74
N VAL A 252 -7.32 -10.34 6.63
CA VAL A 252 -7.60 -9.45 5.48
C VAL A 252 -7.00 -8.07 5.75
N ASP A 253 -6.44 -7.46 4.73
CA ASP A 253 -6.17 -6.04 4.71
C ASP A 253 -7.35 -5.34 4.03
N SER A 254 -7.86 -4.24 4.61
CA SER A 254 -8.94 -3.50 3.97
C SER A 254 -8.44 -2.83 2.70
N LEU A 255 -9.11 -3.10 1.60
CA LEU A 255 -8.83 -2.52 0.28
C LEU A 255 -9.92 -1.53 -0.17
N VAL A 256 -10.79 -1.09 0.75
CA VAL A 256 -11.90 -0.19 0.44
C VAL A 256 -11.41 1.18 -0.01
N ALA A 257 -10.51 1.81 0.74
CA ALA A 257 -9.96 3.10 0.34
C ALA A 257 -9.09 3.01 -0.94
N PRO A 258 -8.22 2.00 -1.13
CA PRO A 258 -7.60 1.73 -2.42
C PRO A 258 -8.59 1.61 -3.59
N LEU A 259 -9.68 0.88 -3.42
CA LEU A 259 -10.71 0.75 -4.44
C LEU A 259 -11.41 2.09 -4.72
N SER A 260 -11.64 2.90 -3.68
CA SER A 260 -12.22 4.25 -3.84
C SER A 260 -11.31 5.17 -4.67
N VAL A 261 -9.98 5.10 -4.48
CA VAL A 261 -9.01 5.83 -5.31
C VAL A 261 -9.03 5.34 -6.76
N ILE A 262 -9.14 4.03 -6.98
CA ILE A 262 -9.30 3.45 -8.32
C ILE A 262 -10.58 3.95 -8.98
N ASN A 263 -11.71 3.98 -8.26
CA ASN A 263 -12.98 4.51 -8.76
C ASN A 263 -12.83 5.98 -9.18
N ALA A 264 -12.20 6.80 -8.35
CA ALA A 264 -11.94 8.20 -8.67
C ALA A 264 -11.07 8.34 -9.94
N LEU A 265 -10.03 7.51 -10.07
CA LEU A 265 -9.14 7.49 -11.25
C LEU A 265 -9.93 7.14 -12.52
N VAL A 266 -10.76 6.10 -12.48
CA VAL A 266 -11.61 5.68 -13.60
C VAL A 266 -12.58 6.81 -13.99
N VAL A 267 -13.26 7.44 -13.01
CA VAL A 267 -14.18 8.56 -13.27
C VAL A 267 -13.46 9.72 -13.91
N ALA A 268 -12.28 10.13 -13.41
CA ALA A 268 -11.50 11.22 -13.96
C ALA A 268 -11.06 10.96 -15.42
N LEU A 269 -10.64 9.72 -15.70
CA LEU A 269 -10.28 9.30 -17.08
C LEU A 269 -11.50 9.31 -18.00
N CYS A 270 -12.65 8.80 -17.56
CA CYS A 270 -13.89 8.85 -18.32
C CYS A 270 -14.33 10.28 -18.65
N MET A 271 -14.20 11.19 -17.68
CA MET A 271 -14.54 12.60 -17.90
C MET A 271 -13.64 13.26 -18.94
N LYS A 272 -12.34 12.95 -18.94
CA LYS A 272 -11.37 13.51 -19.93
C LYS A 272 -11.49 12.87 -21.32
N LYS A 273 -11.98 11.63 -21.42
CA LYS A 273 -12.22 10.90 -22.71
C LYS A 273 -13.70 10.59 -22.96
N GLN A 274 -14.59 11.49 -22.58
CA GLN A 274 -16.03 11.24 -22.58
C GLN A 274 -16.58 10.76 -23.95
N LYS A 275 -16.11 11.35 -25.04
CA LYS A 275 -16.60 11.01 -26.39
C LYS A 275 -16.18 9.59 -26.79
N GLU A 276 -14.92 9.26 -26.58
CA GLU A 276 -14.36 7.95 -26.92
C GLU A 276 -15.02 6.84 -26.09
N VAL A 277 -15.25 7.11 -24.78
CA VAL A 277 -15.91 6.16 -23.87
C VAL A 277 -17.36 5.93 -24.32
N ILE A 278 -18.13 6.97 -24.65
CA ILE A 278 -19.50 6.84 -25.14
C ILE A 278 -19.53 5.98 -26.41
N THR A 279 -18.67 6.26 -27.38
CA THR A 279 -18.59 5.47 -28.63
C THR A 279 -18.29 3.99 -28.35
N THR A 280 -17.39 3.71 -27.41
CA THR A 280 -17.06 2.33 -27.03
C THR A 280 -18.24 1.64 -26.37
N LEU A 281 -18.97 2.31 -25.47
CA LEU A 281 -20.15 1.75 -24.79
C LEU A 281 -21.31 1.51 -25.76
N GLU A 282 -21.59 2.46 -26.68
CA GLU A 282 -22.61 2.31 -27.74
C GLU A 282 -22.29 1.08 -28.62
N ALA A 283 -21.02 0.88 -29.01
CA ALA A 283 -20.61 -0.27 -29.79
C ALA A 283 -20.77 -1.62 -29.05
N LEU A 284 -20.66 -1.60 -27.72
CA LEU A 284 -20.89 -2.77 -26.88
C LEU A 284 -22.39 -3.06 -26.72
N GLU A 285 -23.22 -2.04 -26.53
CA GLU A 285 -24.68 -2.18 -26.42
C GLU A 285 -25.30 -2.68 -27.71
N ASP A 286 -24.86 -2.17 -28.88
CA ASP A 286 -25.32 -2.63 -30.18
C ASP A 286 -25.02 -4.12 -30.43
N LYS A 287 -23.91 -4.62 -29.93
CA LYS A 287 -23.55 -6.05 -30.02
C LYS A 287 -24.26 -6.89 -28.97
N GLY A 288 -24.42 -6.36 -27.76
CA GLY A 288 -25.12 -7.02 -26.65
C GLY A 288 -26.64 -7.06 -26.85
N GLY A 289 -27.21 -6.02 -27.44
CA GLY A 289 -28.67 -5.96 -27.72
C GLY A 289 -29.20 -6.93 -28.79
N LYS A 290 -28.29 -7.60 -29.53
CA LYS A 290 -28.65 -8.69 -30.45
C LYS A 290 -28.60 -10.07 -29.80
N SER A 291 -28.07 -10.21 -28.62
CA SER A 291 -28.22 -11.38 -27.76
C SER A 291 -29.38 -11.12 -26.81
N LYS A 292 -30.62 -11.18 -27.35
CA LYS A 292 -31.79 -11.39 -26.50
C LYS A 292 -31.54 -12.67 -25.71
N PHE A 293 -31.59 -12.57 -24.39
CA PHE A 293 -31.92 -13.70 -23.54
C PHE A 293 -33.35 -14.08 -23.87
N ASP A 294 -33.53 -14.85 -24.95
CA ASP A 294 -34.68 -15.72 -25.16
C ASP A 294 -34.24 -17.04 -24.52
N ASP A 295 -34.61 -17.24 -23.26
CA ASP A 295 -35.11 -18.51 -22.69
C ASP A 295 -35.81 -18.19 -21.36
#